data_76c68cd26454095c64cc620e73925849
#
_entry.id   76c68cd26454095c64cc620e73925849
#
_cell.length_a   1.000
_cell.length_b   1.000
_cell.length_c   1.000
_cell.angle_alpha   90.00
_cell.angle_beta   90.00
_cell.angle_gamma   90.00
#
_symmetry.space_group_name_H-M   'P 1'
#
loop_
_entity.id
_entity.type
_entity.pdbx_description
1 polymer ?
#
loop_
_entity_poly.entity_id
_entity_poly.type
_entity_poly.pdbx_seq_one_letter_code
_entity_poly.pdbx_strand_id
1 'polypeptide(L)'
;MIPVFSQTPANFLTMVLRTYTLTSIDGRSNDVEYVDVYTRLYVYNFVRRRGGQWQLQEKFSHNFSDVPVIIRMNNAELKGDYEDVIPQIDTYDKAVSDTSNNLDYFSDAYLVFEGIDDLNAEDDDGNELSASDSAKVMKENRTIFAPTGCKPGFITKDADDTAAENHKNRTFKDIFFLSQVPNLTDEEFAGNLSGVAIKYKLFGLEELSIEKETYFRSSETKKVRLITEYVNALQNTKYDWRDVKLSFDRSAVANTYEAAQTINLLRDILSDRTLIGMYPEIDNPDEELKQRQKEQAEAENTGGGSGNEGGDEEIF
;
A
#
# COMPACT_ATOMS: atom_id res chain seq x y z
N MET A 1 -7.37 -18.11 8.27
CA MET A 1 -7.28 -19.42 7.57
C MET A 1 -5.96 -20.07 7.89
N ILE A 2 -5.95 -21.36 8.15
CA ILE A 2 -4.74 -22.10 8.55
C ILE A 2 -4.49 -23.18 7.49
N PRO A 3 -3.44 -23.06 6.65
CA PRO A 3 -3.07 -24.10 5.70
C PRO A 3 -2.35 -25.26 6.41
N VAL A 4 -2.63 -26.48 5.99
CA VAL A 4 -1.98 -27.69 6.49
C VAL A 4 -1.30 -28.39 5.31
N PHE A 5 -0.01 -28.56 5.42
CA PHE A 5 0.82 -29.17 4.39
C PHE A 5 1.17 -30.63 4.72
N SER A 6 1.47 -31.40 3.72
CA SER A 6 1.99 -32.75 3.88
C SER A 6 3.40 -32.70 4.50
N GLN A 7 3.74 -33.71 5.31
CA GLN A 7 5.10 -33.85 5.85
C GLN A 7 6.10 -34.49 4.84
N THR A 8 5.75 -34.49 3.56
CA THR A 8 6.62 -35.00 2.48
C THR A 8 7.58 -33.91 2.01
N PRO A 9 8.73 -34.24 1.40
CA PRO A 9 9.66 -33.24 0.86
C PRO A 9 9.04 -32.24 -0.13
N ALA A 10 7.95 -32.64 -0.80
CA ALA A 10 7.23 -31.78 -1.75
C ALA A 10 6.23 -30.80 -1.11
N ASN A 11 5.98 -30.93 0.20
CA ASN A 11 5.16 -30.01 1.01
C ASN A 11 3.82 -29.61 0.37
N PHE A 12 3.02 -30.60 -0.06
CA PHE A 12 1.73 -30.38 -0.70
C PHE A 12 0.67 -29.87 0.29
N LEU A 13 -0.13 -28.92 -0.15
CA LEU A 13 -1.31 -28.46 0.60
C LEU A 13 -2.34 -29.60 0.68
N THR A 14 -2.60 -30.11 1.89
CA THR A 14 -3.53 -31.22 2.11
C THR A 14 -4.92 -30.76 2.51
N MET A 15 -5.00 -29.72 3.30
CA MET A 15 -6.26 -29.11 3.73
C MET A 15 -6.06 -27.67 4.17
N VAL A 16 -7.17 -26.93 4.26
CA VAL A 16 -7.21 -25.58 4.82
C VAL A 16 -8.35 -25.50 5.83
N LEU A 17 -8.05 -24.94 7.00
CA LEU A 17 -9.05 -24.66 8.01
C LEU A 17 -9.38 -23.16 7.99
N ARG A 18 -10.67 -22.84 7.94
CA ARG A 18 -11.19 -21.48 8.10
C ARG A 18 -11.99 -21.42 9.39
N THR A 19 -11.51 -20.67 10.36
CA THR A 19 -12.20 -20.43 11.63
C THR A 19 -12.87 -19.06 11.61
N TYR A 20 -14.10 -18.98 12.11
CA TYR A 20 -14.83 -17.72 12.23
C TYR A 20 -15.93 -17.83 13.29
N THR A 21 -16.32 -16.66 13.80
CA THR A 21 -17.49 -16.49 14.69
C THR A 21 -18.50 -15.62 13.99
N LEU A 22 -19.79 -15.97 14.07
CA LEU A 22 -20.86 -15.13 13.58
C LEU A 22 -21.37 -14.27 14.74
N THR A 23 -21.31 -12.95 14.56
CA THR A 23 -21.94 -12.01 15.49
C THR A 23 -23.38 -11.81 15.07
N SER A 24 -24.32 -11.93 16.00
CA SER A 24 -25.73 -11.63 15.73
C SER A 24 -25.92 -10.15 15.40
N ILE A 25 -26.91 -9.85 14.55
CA ILE A 25 -27.31 -8.48 14.20
C ILE A 25 -27.63 -7.65 15.45
N ASP A 26 -28.05 -8.29 16.53
CA ASP A 26 -28.36 -7.65 17.82
C ASP A 26 -27.11 -7.32 18.66
N GLY A 27 -25.90 -7.46 18.11
CA GLY A 27 -24.63 -7.19 18.81
C GLY A 27 -24.31 -8.17 19.96
N ARG A 28 -25.14 -9.18 20.17
CA ARG A 28 -24.85 -10.25 21.14
C ARG A 28 -23.95 -11.26 20.45
N SER A 29 -22.75 -11.46 20.97
CA SER A 29 -21.88 -12.54 20.54
C SER A 29 -22.63 -13.85 20.79
N ASN A 30 -23.08 -14.50 19.73
CA ASN A 30 -23.40 -15.91 19.83
C ASN A 30 -22.05 -16.60 20.01
N ASP A 31 -21.79 -17.17 21.18
CA ASP A 31 -20.60 -17.96 21.49
C ASP A 31 -20.53 -19.25 20.66
N VAL A 32 -20.75 -19.11 19.37
CA VAL A 32 -20.74 -20.21 18.40
C VAL A 32 -19.56 -20.01 17.47
N GLU A 33 -18.68 -20.96 17.50
CA GLU A 33 -17.49 -21.02 16.64
C GLU A 33 -17.78 -21.95 15.46
N TYR A 34 -17.31 -21.55 14.30
CA TYR A 34 -17.42 -22.32 13.07
C TYR A 34 -16.02 -22.65 12.53
N VAL A 35 -15.87 -23.85 12.01
CA VAL A 35 -14.67 -24.29 11.29
C VAL A 35 -15.06 -24.97 10.00
N ASP A 36 -14.63 -24.40 8.88
CA ASP A 36 -14.74 -25.05 7.58
C ASP A 36 -13.38 -25.69 7.26
N VAL A 37 -13.42 -26.98 6.92
CA VAL A 37 -12.25 -27.75 6.54
C VAL A 37 -12.33 -28.07 5.05
N TYR A 38 -11.50 -27.42 4.26
CA TYR A 38 -11.37 -27.65 2.83
C TYR A 38 -10.32 -28.72 2.60
N THR A 39 -10.73 -29.86 2.07
CA THR A 39 -9.84 -30.96 1.65
C THR A 39 -9.81 -31.06 0.13
N ARG A 40 -9.10 -32.03 -0.41
CA ARG A 40 -9.03 -32.23 -1.85
C ARG A 40 -10.39 -32.53 -2.50
N LEU A 41 -11.30 -33.20 -1.79
CA LEU A 41 -12.58 -33.68 -2.37
C LEU A 41 -13.81 -33.07 -1.70
N TYR A 42 -13.71 -32.73 -0.43
CA TYR A 42 -14.87 -32.34 0.38
C TYR A 42 -14.60 -31.06 1.18
N VAL A 43 -15.67 -30.34 1.44
CA VAL A 43 -15.74 -29.32 2.49
C VAL A 43 -16.51 -29.91 3.67
N TYR A 44 -16.00 -29.74 4.87
CA TYR A 44 -16.63 -30.13 6.12
C TYR A 44 -16.89 -28.86 6.94
N ASN A 45 -18.13 -28.62 7.32
CA ASN A 45 -18.51 -27.52 8.19
C ASN A 45 -18.72 -28.06 9.61
N PHE A 46 -17.92 -27.57 10.54
CA PHE A 46 -18.04 -27.89 11.95
C PHE A 46 -18.53 -26.69 12.74
N VAL A 47 -19.32 -26.94 13.76
CA VAL A 47 -19.83 -25.95 14.69
C VAL A 47 -19.50 -26.35 16.13
N ARG A 48 -19.14 -25.37 16.95
CA ARG A 48 -18.94 -25.55 18.39
C ARG A 48 -19.66 -24.45 19.15
N ARG A 49 -20.54 -24.83 20.09
CA ARG A 49 -21.13 -23.93 21.08
C ARG A 49 -20.21 -23.83 22.30
N ARG A 50 -20.29 -22.73 23.01
CA ARG A 50 -19.47 -22.46 24.20
C ARG A 50 -19.39 -23.67 25.14
N GLY A 51 -18.18 -24.16 25.41
CA GLY A 51 -17.93 -25.33 26.29
C GLY A 51 -18.33 -26.69 25.71
N GLY A 52 -18.81 -26.76 24.45
CA GLY A 52 -19.18 -28.00 23.78
C GLY A 52 -18.05 -28.60 22.95
N GLN A 53 -18.34 -29.77 22.38
CA GLN A 53 -17.47 -30.42 21.39
C GLN A 53 -17.79 -29.97 19.99
N TRP A 54 -16.84 -30.08 19.06
CA TRP A 54 -17.03 -29.86 17.64
C TRP A 54 -18.04 -30.87 17.07
N GLN A 55 -19.06 -30.39 16.38
CA GLN A 55 -20.07 -31.19 15.71
C GLN A 55 -20.01 -30.93 14.23
N LEU A 56 -19.99 -31.99 13.42
CA LEU A 56 -20.13 -31.88 11.97
C LEU A 56 -21.55 -31.45 11.63
N GLN A 57 -21.69 -30.29 11.00
CA GLN A 57 -22.97 -29.76 10.56
C GLN A 57 -23.31 -30.19 9.13
N GLU A 58 -22.33 -30.09 8.24
CA GLU A 58 -22.50 -30.39 6.83
C GLU A 58 -21.20 -30.95 6.22
N LYS A 59 -21.37 -31.80 5.18
CA LYS A 59 -20.31 -32.29 4.32
C LYS A 59 -20.80 -32.29 2.89
N PHE A 60 -20.06 -31.62 1.99
CA PHE A 60 -20.39 -31.62 0.56
C PHE A 60 -19.13 -31.70 -0.33
N SER A 61 -19.31 -32.16 -1.56
CA SER A 61 -18.24 -32.16 -2.56
C SER A 61 -18.18 -30.82 -3.27
N HIS A 62 -16.97 -30.30 -3.47
CA HIS A 62 -16.76 -29.06 -4.21
C HIS A 62 -16.39 -29.28 -5.69
N ASN A 63 -16.19 -30.52 -6.11
CA ASN A 63 -15.88 -30.94 -7.50
C ASN A 63 -14.62 -30.34 -8.13
N PHE A 64 -13.76 -29.67 -7.38
CA PHE A 64 -12.44 -29.28 -7.84
C PHE A 64 -11.48 -30.47 -7.76
N SER A 65 -10.43 -30.47 -8.60
CA SER A 65 -9.42 -31.54 -8.66
C SER A 65 -8.44 -31.54 -7.48
N ASP A 66 -8.32 -30.41 -6.77
CA ASP A 66 -7.43 -30.22 -5.62
C ASP A 66 -8.09 -29.33 -4.58
N VAL A 67 -7.42 -29.05 -3.45
CA VAL A 67 -7.90 -28.13 -2.41
C VAL A 67 -8.25 -26.76 -3.02
N PRO A 68 -9.52 -26.30 -2.94
CA PRO A 68 -9.99 -25.10 -3.65
C PRO A 68 -9.58 -23.79 -2.92
N VAL A 69 -8.34 -23.75 -2.46
CA VAL A 69 -7.77 -22.58 -1.78
C VAL A 69 -6.45 -22.21 -2.43
N ILE A 70 -6.32 -20.95 -2.79
CA ILE A 70 -5.12 -20.39 -3.39
C ILE A 70 -4.39 -19.58 -2.33
N ILE A 71 -3.20 -20.03 -1.96
CA ILE A 71 -2.30 -19.29 -1.05
C ILE A 71 -1.51 -18.34 -1.92
N ARG A 72 -1.64 -17.03 -1.66
CA ARG A 72 -0.86 -15.99 -2.30
C ARG A 72 0.19 -15.50 -1.31
N MET A 73 1.43 -15.73 -1.66
CA MET A 73 2.58 -15.30 -0.88
C MET A 73 3.08 -13.97 -1.42
N ASN A 74 3.49 -13.07 -0.55
CA ASN A 74 4.12 -11.82 -0.92
C ASN A 74 5.62 -12.04 -1.22
N ASN A 75 6.26 -12.85 -0.38
CA ASN A 75 7.68 -13.22 -0.44
C ASN A 75 7.89 -14.59 0.21
N ALA A 76 9.13 -15.06 0.28
CA ALA A 76 9.50 -16.35 0.88
C ALA A 76 9.22 -16.40 2.39
N GLU A 77 9.39 -15.27 3.09
CA GLU A 77 9.20 -15.15 4.53
C GLU A 77 7.74 -14.99 4.96
N LEU A 78 6.80 -14.84 4.01
CA LEU A 78 5.38 -14.57 4.26
C LEU A 78 5.13 -13.26 5.00
N LYS A 79 6.02 -12.28 4.83
CA LYS A 79 5.93 -10.95 5.44
C LYS A 79 5.24 -9.95 4.53
N GLY A 80 4.61 -8.94 5.13
CA GLY A 80 4.18 -7.72 4.43
C GLY A 80 5.37 -6.79 4.17
N ASP A 81 5.28 -5.93 3.17
CA ASP A 81 6.37 -5.05 2.74
C ASP A 81 6.82 -4.05 3.80
N TYR A 82 5.92 -3.65 4.68
CA TYR A 82 6.18 -2.68 5.74
C TYR A 82 6.63 -3.33 7.06
N GLU A 83 6.58 -4.67 7.18
CA GLU A 83 6.87 -5.33 8.46
C GLU A 83 8.30 -5.12 8.94
N ASP A 84 9.25 -5.06 8.03
CA ASP A 84 10.67 -4.83 8.36
C ASP A 84 10.97 -3.38 8.77
N VAL A 85 10.06 -2.44 8.49
CA VAL A 85 10.20 -1.01 8.84
C VAL A 85 9.27 -0.55 9.96
N ILE A 86 8.46 -1.45 10.53
CA ILE A 86 7.59 -1.14 11.69
C ILE A 86 8.38 -0.46 12.83
N PRO A 87 9.58 -0.91 13.24
CA PRO A 87 10.32 -0.25 14.30
C PRO A 87 10.68 1.20 13.99
N GLN A 88 10.95 1.52 12.72
CA GLN A 88 11.25 2.88 12.28
C GLN A 88 9.97 3.74 12.27
N ILE A 89 8.84 3.17 11.85
CA ILE A 89 7.53 3.83 11.89
C ILE A 89 7.17 4.16 13.33
N ASP A 90 7.26 3.21 14.25
CA ASP A 90 6.99 3.41 15.68
C ASP A 90 7.92 4.48 16.29
N THR A 91 9.19 4.50 15.88
CA THR A 91 10.17 5.51 16.31
C THR A 91 9.78 6.90 15.81
N TYR A 92 9.36 7.01 14.55
CA TYR A 92 8.91 8.26 13.96
C TYR A 92 7.65 8.78 14.66
N ASP A 93 6.64 7.93 14.85
CA ASP A 93 5.39 8.29 15.52
C ASP A 93 5.62 8.74 16.97
N LYS A 94 6.53 8.06 17.68
CA LYS A 94 6.93 8.47 19.02
C LYS A 94 7.62 9.83 19.00
N ALA A 95 8.57 10.07 18.08
CA ALA A 95 9.26 11.34 17.98
C ALA A 95 8.32 12.49 17.66
N VAL A 96 7.31 12.29 16.79
CA VAL A 96 6.28 13.27 16.47
C VAL A 96 5.39 13.54 17.70
N SER A 97 4.95 12.50 18.39
CA SER A 97 4.14 12.63 19.61
C SER A 97 4.89 13.37 20.73
N ASP A 98 6.16 13.02 20.95
CA ASP A 98 6.99 13.66 21.98
C ASP A 98 7.24 15.13 21.63
N THR A 99 7.43 15.47 20.32
CA THR A 99 7.56 16.85 19.89
C THR A 99 6.26 17.64 20.12
N SER A 100 5.10 17.05 19.78
CA SER A 100 3.81 17.68 20.01
C SER A 100 3.57 17.93 21.50
N ASN A 101 3.81 16.95 22.34
CA ASN A 101 3.71 17.08 23.80
C ASN A 101 4.66 18.16 24.35
N ASN A 102 5.89 18.24 23.82
CA ASN A 102 6.82 19.28 24.22
C ASN A 102 6.30 20.68 23.84
N LEU A 103 5.74 20.86 22.63
CA LEU A 103 5.16 22.13 22.19
C LEU A 103 3.98 22.54 23.08
N ASP A 104 3.14 21.58 23.50
CA ASP A 104 2.07 21.85 24.45
C ASP A 104 2.62 22.31 25.81
N TYR A 105 3.72 21.68 26.30
CA TYR A 105 4.41 22.11 27.51
C TYR A 105 5.08 23.49 27.39
N PHE A 106 5.57 23.88 26.20
CA PHE A 106 6.12 25.23 25.97
C PHE A 106 5.08 26.32 26.01
N SER A 107 3.85 26.04 25.61
CA SER A 107 2.73 26.96 25.78
C SER A 107 2.37 27.19 27.27
N ASP A 108 2.86 26.30 28.14
CA ASP A 108 2.66 26.28 29.57
C ASP A 108 3.88 26.82 30.36
N ALA A 109 4.53 27.85 29.85
CA ALA A 109 5.66 28.51 30.52
C ALA A 109 5.29 28.98 31.96
N TYR A 110 6.14 28.65 32.93
CA TYR A 110 5.96 29.13 34.29
C TYR A 110 6.59 30.51 34.43
N LEU A 111 5.79 31.46 34.95
CA LEU A 111 6.29 32.81 35.29
C LEU A 111 6.94 32.77 36.67
N VAL A 112 8.18 33.23 36.75
CA VAL A 112 8.93 33.31 38.00
C VAL A 112 8.88 34.73 38.52
N PHE A 113 8.41 34.91 39.74
CA PHE A 113 8.49 36.18 40.47
C PHE A 113 9.61 36.12 41.51
N GLU A 114 10.43 37.17 41.55
CA GLU A 114 11.51 37.33 42.53
C GLU A 114 11.08 38.06 43.78
N GLY A 115 11.59 37.73 44.92
CA GLY A 115 11.53 38.56 46.15
C GLY A 115 10.32 38.30 47.03
N ILE A 116 9.67 37.16 46.90
CA ILE A 116 8.63 36.72 47.82
C ILE A 116 9.23 35.54 48.67
N ASP A 117 9.75 35.95 49.83
CA ASP A 117 10.42 34.98 50.76
C ASP A 117 9.44 34.16 51.58
N ASP A 118 8.18 34.53 51.63
CA ASP A 118 7.14 33.86 52.43
C ASP A 118 5.88 33.66 51.60
N LEU A 119 5.66 32.43 51.16
CA LEU A 119 4.42 32.00 50.52
C LEU A 119 3.44 31.54 51.60
N ASN A 120 2.97 32.46 52.40
CA ASN A 120 1.75 32.25 53.16
C ASN A 120 0.57 32.43 52.21
N ALA A 121 0.37 31.50 51.28
CA ALA A 121 -0.88 31.42 50.57
C ALA A 121 -1.94 31.00 51.59
N GLU A 122 -2.86 31.89 51.87
CA GLU A 122 -4.03 31.63 52.70
C GLU A 122 -5.18 31.16 51.81
N ASP A 123 -5.98 30.25 52.36
CA ASP A 123 -7.23 29.85 51.73
C ASP A 123 -8.29 30.98 51.87
N ASP A 124 -9.45 30.85 51.24
CA ASP A 124 -10.55 31.82 51.33
C ASP A 124 -11.04 32.02 52.79
N ASP A 125 -10.68 31.17 53.69
CA ASP A 125 -11.00 31.20 55.12
C ASP A 125 -9.87 31.79 55.98
N GLY A 126 -8.72 32.18 55.40
CA GLY A 126 -7.57 32.79 56.06
C GLY A 126 -6.65 31.80 56.80
N ASN A 127 -6.68 30.50 56.43
CA ASN A 127 -5.76 29.53 56.96
C ASN A 127 -4.54 29.36 56.04
N GLU A 128 -3.36 29.12 56.59
CA GLU A 128 -2.15 28.81 55.82
C GLU A 128 -2.33 27.52 55.00
N LEU A 129 -2.14 27.61 53.69
CA LEU A 129 -2.18 26.47 52.79
C LEU A 129 -1.01 25.50 53.09
N SER A 130 -1.29 24.22 53.07
CA SER A 130 -0.21 23.21 53.14
C SER A 130 0.76 23.34 51.97
N ALA A 131 2.01 22.92 52.14
CA ALA A 131 3.00 22.92 51.05
C ALA A 131 2.51 22.19 49.77
N SER A 132 1.66 21.19 49.92
CA SER A 132 1.05 20.45 48.80
C SER A 132 -0.02 21.26 48.06
N ASP A 133 -0.78 22.09 48.79
CA ASP A 133 -1.85 22.88 48.23
C ASP A 133 -1.28 24.16 47.58
N SER A 134 -0.25 24.78 48.20
CA SER A 134 0.53 25.86 47.58
C SER A 134 1.17 25.38 46.26
N ALA A 135 1.71 24.17 46.20
CA ALA A 135 2.25 23.63 44.95
C ALA A 135 1.17 23.40 43.89
N LYS A 136 -0.07 23.07 44.27
CA LYS A 136 -1.19 22.94 43.34
C LYS A 136 -1.59 24.34 42.76
N VAL A 137 -1.71 25.31 43.62
CA VAL A 137 -2.03 26.69 43.24
C VAL A 137 -0.97 27.28 42.32
N MET A 138 0.34 27.03 42.62
CA MET A 138 1.42 27.40 41.72
C MET A 138 1.32 26.72 40.36
N LYS A 139 0.99 25.43 40.33
CA LYS A 139 0.81 24.65 39.10
C LYS A 139 -0.39 25.16 38.29
N GLU A 140 -1.52 25.41 38.95
CA GLU A 140 -2.74 25.92 38.28
C GLU A 140 -2.54 27.33 37.71
N ASN A 141 -1.88 28.21 38.45
CA ASN A 141 -1.59 29.59 38.02
C ASN A 141 -0.33 29.72 37.17
N ARG A 142 0.42 28.61 36.98
CA ARG A 142 1.69 28.57 36.21
C ARG A 142 2.71 29.59 36.71
N THR A 143 2.79 29.76 38.03
CA THR A 143 3.58 30.78 38.67
C THR A 143 4.51 30.14 39.68
N ILE A 144 5.79 30.50 39.68
CA ILE A 144 6.78 30.09 40.69
C ILE A 144 7.29 31.32 41.39
N PHE A 145 7.28 31.28 42.71
CA PHE A 145 7.87 32.31 43.53
C PHE A 145 9.28 31.87 43.93
N ALA A 146 10.26 32.72 43.73
CA ALA A 146 11.65 32.43 44.01
C ALA A 146 12.21 33.42 45.02
N PRO A 147 13.16 32.99 45.88
CA PRO A 147 13.83 33.84 46.85
C PRO A 147 14.55 35.00 46.18
N THR A 148 14.83 36.04 46.99
CA THR A 148 15.58 37.21 46.54
C THR A 148 16.94 36.83 45.95
N GLY A 149 17.20 37.30 44.71
CA GLY A 149 18.45 37.02 43.98
C GLY A 149 18.26 36.11 42.76
N CYS A 150 17.07 35.56 42.53
CA CYS A 150 16.73 34.90 41.26
C CYS A 150 16.29 35.94 40.26
N LYS A 151 16.59 35.77 39.00
CA LYS A 151 16.11 36.71 37.96
C LYS A 151 14.68 36.38 37.59
N PRO A 152 13.77 37.38 37.58
CA PRO A 152 12.41 37.18 37.08
C PRO A 152 12.45 36.80 35.61
N GLY A 153 11.60 35.88 35.23
CA GLY A 153 11.57 35.38 33.82
C GLY A 153 10.63 34.23 33.67
N PHE A 154 10.57 33.71 32.45
CA PHE A 154 9.85 32.47 32.17
C PHE A 154 10.82 31.29 32.25
N ILE A 155 10.45 30.25 32.99
CA ILE A 155 11.13 28.97 32.93
C ILE A 155 10.55 28.20 31.75
N THR A 156 11.32 28.12 30.68
CA THR A 156 11.06 27.27 29.53
C THR A 156 12.07 26.16 29.48
N LYS A 157 11.65 24.97 29.05
CA LYS A 157 12.60 23.90 28.76
C LYS A 157 13.28 24.25 27.43
N ASP A 158 14.63 24.40 27.44
CA ASP A 158 15.39 24.46 26.18
C ASP A 158 15.26 23.11 25.49
N ALA A 159 14.32 23.00 24.56
CA ALA A 159 14.26 21.86 23.68
C ALA A 159 15.17 22.11 22.48
N ASP A 160 16.05 21.18 22.21
CA ASP A 160 16.82 21.20 20.97
C ASP A 160 15.91 20.75 19.82
N ASP A 161 15.08 21.70 19.32
CA ASP A 161 14.17 21.48 18.20
C ASP A 161 14.94 21.02 16.96
N THR A 162 16.18 21.46 16.79
CA THR A 162 17.02 21.06 15.65
C THR A 162 17.38 19.58 15.70
N ALA A 163 17.75 19.07 16.89
CA ALA A 163 18.06 17.65 17.06
C ALA A 163 16.81 16.78 16.86
N ALA A 164 15.64 17.22 17.38
CA ALA A 164 14.38 16.52 17.21
C ALA A 164 13.95 16.48 15.72
N GLU A 165 14.06 17.60 15.01
CA GLU A 165 13.74 17.65 13.57
C GLU A 165 14.72 16.81 12.74
N ASN A 166 16.01 16.87 13.04
CA ASN A 166 17.00 16.04 12.37
C ASN A 166 16.75 14.55 12.59
N HIS A 167 16.35 14.16 13.80
CA HIS A 167 16.00 12.77 14.11
C HIS A 167 14.76 12.32 13.33
N LYS A 168 13.69 13.10 13.31
CA LYS A 168 12.47 12.81 12.54
C LYS A 168 12.76 12.70 11.04
N ASN A 169 13.50 13.65 10.48
CA ASN A 169 13.86 13.66 9.07
C ASN A 169 14.73 12.46 8.68
N ARG A 170 15.66 12.06 9.54
CA ARG A 170 16.48 10.87 9.32
C ARG A 170 15.64 9.61 9.36
N THR A 171 14.83 9.43 10.41
CA THR A 171 13.96 8.26 10.56
C THR A 171 12.96 8.15 9.39
N PHE A 172 12.40 9.28 8.95
CA PHE A 172 11.54 9.34 7.77
C PHE A 172 12.26 8.83 6.51
N LYS A 173 13.47 9.28 6.25
CA LYS A 173 14.28 8.80 5.12
C LYS A 173 14.64 7.32 5.25
N ASP A 174 14.98 6.86 6.45
CA ASP A 174 15.31 5.46 6.72
C ASP A 174 14.11 4.53 6.45
N ILE A 175 12.86 4.95 6.71
CA ILE A 175 11.65 4.19 6.40
C ILE A 175 11.60 3.90 4.89
N PHE A 176 11.74 4.91 4.04
CA PHE A 176 11.71 4.73 2.57
C PHE A 176 12.90 3.93 2.06
N PHE A 177 14.08 4.19 2.60
CA PHE A 177 15.30 3.48 2.21
C PHE A 177 15.23 1.99 2.52
N LEU A 178 14.83 1.62 3.75
CA LEU A 178 14.75 0.22 4.18
C LEU A 178 13.58 -0.52 3.55
N SER A 179 12.46 0.16 3.28
CA SER A 179 11.32 -0.42 2.57
C SER A 179 11.55 -0.58 1.07
N GLN A 180 12.63 -0.01 0.53
CA GLN A 180 12.93 0.05 -0.91
C GLN A 180 11.84 0.75 -1.74
N VAL A 181 10.98 1.52 -1.09
CA VAL A 181 9.93 2.31 -1.74
C VAL A 181 10.44 3.74 -1.92
N PRO A 182 10.38 4.32 -3.11
CA PRO A 182 10.82 5.69 -3.33
C PRO A 182 9.88 6.69 -2.67
N ASN A 183 10.44 7.74 -2.06
CA ASN A 183 9.65 8.86 -1.57
C ASN A 183 9.23 9.75 -2.74
N LEU A 184 8.00 9.61 -3.23
CA LEU A 184 7.49 10.39 -4.36
C LEU A 184 7.17 11.85 -4.02
N THR A 185 7.16 12.21 -2.72
CA THR A 185 6.94 13.59 -2.26
C THR A 185 8.23 14.40 -2.15
N ASP A 186 9.39 13.76 -2.37
CA ASP A 186 10.68 14.43 -2.33
C ASP A 186 10.82 15.41 -3.51
N GLU A 187 11.34 16.61 -3.23
CA GLU A 187 11.63 17.63 -4.25
C GLU A 187 12.53 17.10 -5.38
N GLU A 188 13.34 16.11 -5.07
CA GLU A 188 14.16 15.41 -6.06
C GLU A 188 13.34 14.64 -7.12
N PHE A 189 12.07 14.31 -6.86
CA PHE A 189 11.15 13.75 -7.86
C PHE A 189 10.40 14.83 -8.64
N ALA A 190 10.25 16.03 -8.09
CA ALA A 190 9.54 17.15 -8.71
C ALA A 190 10.34 17.84 -9.85
N GLY A 191 11.63 17.53 -10.02
CA GLY A 191 12.48 18.09 -11.05
C GLY A 191 12.31 17.43 -12.42
N ASN A 192 12.88 18.07 -13.47
CA ASN A 192 12.99 17.50 -14.83
C ASN A 192 13.99 16.33 -14.85
N LEU A 193 13.60 15.19 -14.29
CA LEU A 193 14.41 13.97 -14.33
C LEU A 193 14.28 13.29 -15.69
N SER A 194 15.41 12.82 -16.23
CA SER A 194 15.39 11.95 -17.40
C SER A 194 14.69 10.61 -17.04
N GLY A 195 14.06 9.96 -18.03
CA GLY A 195 13.45 8.65 -17.83
C GLY A 195 14.41 7.60 -17.25
N VAL A 196 15.72 7.73 -17.55
CA VAL A 196 16.77 6.88 -17.00
C VAL A 196 16.97 7.13 -15.50
N ALA A 197 16.98 8.39 -15.06
CA ALA A 197 17.12 8.74 -13.64
C ALA A 197 15.90 8.24 -12.82
N ILE A 198 14.70 8.36 -13.38
CA ILE A 198 13.47 7.81 -12.77
C ILE A 198 13.58 6.29 -12.61
N LYS A 199 14.04 5.56 -13.62
CA LYS A 199 14.23 4.11 -13.55
C LYS A 199 15.22 3.70 -12.44
N TYR A 200 16.33 4.44 -12.28
CA TYR A 200 17.25 4.16 -11.18
C TYR A 200 16.64 4.43 -9.79
N LYS A 201 15.84 5.46 -9.65
CA LYS A 201 15.13 5.74 -8.39
C LYS A 201 14.06 4.69 -8.06
N LEU A 202 13.44 4.10 -9.08
CA LEU A 202 12.43 3.05 -8.94
C LEU A 202 13.01 1.64 -8.87
N PHE A 203 14.33 1.47 -8.99
CA PHE A 203 14.98 0.16 -9.10
C PHE A 203 14.62 -0.78 -7.93
N GLY A 204 14.69 -0.29 -6.68
CA GLY A 204 14.34 -1.09 -5.50
C GLY A 204 12.88 -1.57 -5.51
N LEU A 205 11.96 -0.67 -5.88
CA LEU A 205 10.53 -1.01 -6.02
C LEU A 205 10.28 -2.01 -7.15
N GLU A 206 11.06 -1.92 -8.24
CA GLU A 206 10.98 -2.85 -9.36
C GLU A 206 11.42 -4.25 -8.95
N GLU A 207 12.53 -4.39 -8.21
CA GLU A 207 13.01 -5.67 -7.69
C GLU A 207 11.98 -6.32 -6.75
N LEU A 208 11.40 -5.55 -5.84
CA LEU A 208 10.29 -6.03 -4.99
C LEU A 208 9.09 -6.51 -5.82
N SER A 209 8.77 -5.77 -6.89
CA SER A 209 7.66 -6.11 -7.77
C SER A 209 7.91 -7.40 -8.54
N ILE A 210 9.15 -7.63 -9.01
CA ILE A 210 9.56 -8.87 -9.68
C ILE A 210 9.45 -10.07 -8.73
N GLU A 211 9.91 -9.91 -7.50
CA GLU A 211 9.79 -10.99 -6.50
C GLU A 211 8.32 -11.35 -6.25
N LYS A 212 7.47 -10.35 -5.99
CA LYS A 212 6.03 -10.56 -5.78
C LYS A 212 5.36 -11.18 -6.99
N GLU A 213 5.69 -10.72 -8.20
CA GLU A 213 5.15 -11.29 -9.43
C GLU A 213 5.44 -12.78 -9.53
N THR A 214 6.63 -13.22 -9.13
CA THR A 214 7.01 -14.64 -9.16
C THR A 214 6.09 -15.48 -8.28
N TYR A 215 5.85 -15.07 -7.04
CA TYR A 215 4.93 -15.77 -6.13
C TYR A 215 3.47 -15.66 -6.59
N PHE A 216 3.06 -14.49 -7.05
CA PHE A 216 1.71 -14.25 -7.54
C PHE A 216 1.41 -15.08 -8.80
N ARG A 217 2.33 -15.14 -9.74
CA ARG A 217 2.24 -15.96 -10.97
C ARG A 217 2.02 -17.43 -10.64
N SER A 218 2.75 -17.97 -9.68
CA SER A 218 2.57 -19.35 -9.22
C SER A 218 1.15 -19.60 -8.69
N SER A 219 0.64 -18.69 -7.87
CA SER A 219 -0.71 -18.79 -7.31
C SER A 219 -1.81 -18.64 -8.36
N GLU A 220 -1.67 -17.69 -9.30
CA GLU A 220 -2.62 -17.51 -10.41
C GLU A 220 -2.62 -18.72 -11.37
N THR A 221 -1.45 -19.31 -11.65
CA THR A 221 -1.36 -20.53 -12.43
C THR A 221 -2.15 -21.67 -11.77
N LYS A 222 -2.02 -21.85 -10.45
CA LYS A 222 -2.83 -22.83 -9.70
C LYS A 222 -4.32 -22.52 -9.81
N LYS A 223 -4.72 -21.26 -9.70
CA LYS A 223 -6.12 -20.83 -9.82
C LYS A 223 -6.67 -21.16 -11.21
N VAL A 224 -5.95 -20.79 -12.27
CA VAL A 224 -6.35 -21.05 -13.65
C VAL A 224 -6.49 -22.56 -13.88
N ARG A 225 -5.54 -23.36 -13.41
CA ARG A 225 -5.62 -24.82 -13.50
C ARG A 225 -6.89 -25.37 -12.86
N LEU A 226 -7.16 -25.01 -11.61
CA LEU A 226 -8.35 -25.48 -10.88
C LEU A 226 -9.66 -25.09 -11.58
N ILE A 227 -9.75 -23.86 -12.08
CA ILE A 227 -10.94 -23.38 -12.80
C ILE A 227 -11.09 -24.14 -14.13
N THR A 228 -10.02 -24.30 -14.90
CA THR A 228 -10.06 -25.00 -16.20
C THR A 228 -10.47 -26.47 -16.01
N GLU A 229 -9.88 -27.16 -15.04
CA GLU A 229 -10.22 -28.56 -14.73
C GLU A 229 -11.68 -28.70 -14.28
N TYR A 230 -12.18 -27.76 -13.47
CA TYR A 230 -13.59 -27.70 -13.05
C TYR A 230 -14.54 -27.49 -14.23
N VAL A 231 -14.24 -26.53 -15.13
CA VAL A 231 -15.04 -26.25 -16.32
C VAL A 231 -15.05 -27.45 -17.26
N ASN A 232 -13.89 -28.07 -17.48
CA ASN A 232 -13.76 -29.28 -18.29
C ASN A 232 -14.64 -30.43 -17.74
N ALA A 233 -14.68 -30.60 -16.42
CA ALA A 233 -15.51 -31.62 -15.78
C ALA A 233 -17.01 -31.33 -15.90
N LEU A 234 -17.42 -30.05 -15.79
CA LEU A 234 -18.84 -29.67 -15.90
C LEU A 234 -19.38 -29.67 -17.32
N GLN A 235 -18.58 -29.19 -18.28
CA GLN A 235 -19.03 -28.96 -19.66
C GLN A 235 -18.53 -30.02 -20.63
N ASN A 236 -17.81 -31.04 -20.13
CA ASN A 236 -17.17 -32.08 -20.94
C ASN A 236 -16.27 -31.51 -22.07
N THR A 237 -15.55 -30.41 -21.73
CA THR A 237 -14.59 -29.77 -22.63
C THR A 237 -13.18 -30.25 -22.35
N LYS A 238 -12.19 -29.86 -23.19
CA LYS A 238 -10.79 -30.27 -23.09
C LYS A 238 -9.86 -29.05 -23.20
N TYR A 239 -10.16 -27.98 -22.49
CA TYR A 239 -9.27 -26.81 -22.44
C TYR A 239 -7.99 -27.16 -21.70
N ASP A 240 -6.85 -26.65 -22.17
CA ASP A 240 -5.57 -26.76 -21.47
C ASP A 240 -5.29 -25.43 -20.72
N TRP A 241 -5.13 -25.50 -19.43
CA TRP A 241 -4.78 -24.33 -18.60
C TRP A 241 -3.43 -23.71 -18.97
N ARG A 242 -2.54 -24.45 -19.65
CA ARG A 242 -1.24 -23.96 -20.11
C ARG A 242 -1.34 -23.01 -21.28
N ASP A 243 -2.47 -23.02 -21.99
CA ASP A 243 -2.73 -22.09 -23.09
C ASP A 243 -3.06 -20.67 -22.60
N VAL A 244 -3.38 -20.52 -21.30
CA VAL A 244 -3.66 -19.23 -20.68
C VAL A 244 -2.34 -18.53 -20.35
N LYS A 245 -2.08 -17.42 -21.03
CA LYS A 245 -0.92 -16.57 -20.77
C LYS A 245 -1.27 -15.54 -19.71
N LEU A 246 -0.43 -15.47 -18.67
CA LEU A 246 -0.54 -14.44 -17.63
C LEU A 246 0.47 -13.33 -17.93
N SER A 247 -0.01 -12.12 -18.19
CA SER A 247 0.80 -10.90 -18.27
C SER A 247 0.56 -10.03 -17.04
N PHE A 248 1.62 -9.36 -16.60
CA PHE A 248 1.57 -8.39 -15.52
C PHE A 248 2.15 -7.09 -16.05
N ASP A 249 1.28 -6.10 -16.18
CA ASP A 249 1.66 -4.79 -16.67
C ASP A 249 1.89 -3.85 -15.49
N ARG A 250 2.98 -3.11 -15.56
CA ARG A 250 3.36 -2.16 -14.52
C ARG A 250 3.06 -0.76 -15.00
N SER A 251 2.24 -0.04 -14.22
CA SER A 251 1.99 1.39 -14.45
C SER A 251 3.22 2.20 -14.03
N ALA A 252 4.32 2.07 -14.76
CA ALA A 252 5.44 2.98 -14.58
C ALA A 252 5.05 4.35 -15.14
N VAL A 253 5.36 5.42 -14.41
CA VAL A 253 5.27 6.78 -14.95
C VAL A 253 6.28 6.88 -16.09
N ALA A 254 5.80 6.74 -17.32
CA ALA A 254 6.63 6.85 -18.50
C ALA A 254 6.69 8.33 -18.93
N ASN A 255 7.87 8.80 -19.28
CA ASN A 255 8.02 10.08 -19.94
C ASN A 255 7.59 9.93 -21.42
N THR A 256 6.30 10.15 -21.68
CA THR A 256 5.70 10.02 -23.03
C THR A 256 6.36 10.93 -24.05
N TYR A 257 6.86 12.09 -23.63
CA TYR A 257 7.61 13.00 -24.49
C TYR A 257 8.96 12.40 -24.94
N GLU A 258 9.73 11.83 -24.03
CA GLU A 258 11.01 11.17 -24.36
C GLU A 258 10.78 9.93 -25.23
N ALA A 259 9.70 9.17 -24.98
CA ALA A 259 9.29 8.05 -25.81
C ALA A 259 8.95 8.50 -27.23
N ALA A 260 8.17 9.58 -27.38
CA ALA A 260 7.81 10.13 -28.69
C ALA A 260 9.03 10.65 -29.45
N GLN A 261 9.99 11.29 -28.78
CA GLN A 261 11.25 11.71 -29.39
C GLN A 261 12.07 10.51 -29.88
N THR A 262 12.20 9.47 -29.04
CA THR A 262 12.94 8.25 -29.38
C THR A 262 12.30 7.53 -30.57
N ILE A 263 10.98 7.42 -30.61
CA ILE A 263 10.23 6.85 -31.73
C ILE A 263 10.50 7.64 -33.02
N ASN A 264 10.49 8.96 -32.94
CA ASN A 264 10.74 9.81 -34.11
C ASN A 264 12.19 9.64 -34.64
N LEU A 265 13.18 9.53 -33.76
CA LEU A 265 14.57 9.29 -34.15
C LEU A 265 14.80 7.88 -34.75
N LEU A 266 14.01 6.90 -34.36
CA LEU A 266 14.14 5.52 -34.81
C LEU A 266 13.23 5.16 -35.98
N ARG A 267 12.41 6.12 -36.48
CA ARG A 267 11.39 5.92 -37.50
C ARG A 267 11.92 5.31 -38.82
N ASP A 268 13.12 5.66 -39.18
CA ASP A 268 13.74 5.19 -40.44
C ASP A 268 14.55 3.89 -40.26
N ILE A 269 14.66 3.40 -39.00
CA ILE A 269 15.50 2.24 -38.64
C ILE A 269 14.65 1.03 -38.27
N LEU A 270 13.50 1.25 -37.60
CA LEU A 270 12.65 0.20 -37.05
C LEU A 270 11.31 0.09 -37.80
N SER A 271 10.71 -1.10 -37.74
CA SER A 271 9.37 -1.31 -38.29
C SER A 271 8.30 -0.58 -37.50
N ASP A 272 7.21 -0.18 -38.17
CA ASP A 272 6.07 0.51 -37.55
C ASP A 272 5.51 -0.26 -36.34
N ARG A 273 5.46 -1.59 -36.41
CA ARG A 273 5.02 -2.43 -35.29
C ARG A 273 5.90 -2.26 -34.05
N THR A 274 7.20 -2.21 -34.23
CA THR A 274 8.17 -2.04 -33.12
C THR A 274 8.07 -0.63 -32.55
N LEU A 275 7.94 0.38 -33.41
CA LEU A 275 7.80 1.78 -33.00
C LEU A 275 6.53 2.02 -32.18
N ILE A 276 5.39 1.48 -32.64
CA ILE A 276 4.11 1.55 -31.93
C ILE A 276 4.23 0.87 -30.54
N GLY A 277 4.88 -0.30 -30.48
CA GLY A 277 5.09 -1.02 -29.22
C GLY A 277 6.09 -0.36 -28.25
N MET A 278 6.84 0.67 -28.70
CA MET A 278 7.69 1.48 -27.84
C MET A 278 6.93 2.62 -27.13
N TYR A 279 5.69 2.93 -27.57
CA TYR A 279 4.89 3.97 -26.93
C TYR A 279 4.14 3.40 -25.71
N PRO A 280 4.37 3.95 -24.52
CA PRO A 280 3.92 3.32 -23.26
C PRO A 280 2.40 3.21 -23.08
N GLU A 281 1.60 3.98 -23.81
CA GLU A 281 0.15 4.00 -23.69
C GLU A 281 -0.55 3.02 -24.64
N ILE A 282 0.22 2.28 -25.47
CA ILE A 282 -0.32 1.33 -26.44
C ILE A 282 -0.10 -0.10 -25.94
N ASP A 283 -1.15 -0.75 -25.49
CA ASP A 283 -1.11 -2.12 -24.98
C ASP A 283 -0.99 -3.17 -26.09
N ASN A 284 -1.59 -2.92 -27.26
CA ASN A 284 -1.63 -3.87 -28.37
C ASN A 284 -1.17 -3.24 -29.68
N PRO A 285 0.13 -3.31 -30.00
CA PRO A 285 0.67 -2.75 -31.25
C PRO A 285 0.09 -3.34 -32.53
N ASP A 286 -0.40 -4.59 -32.50
CA ASP A 286 -0.98 -5.25 -33.68
C ASP A 286 -2.41 -4.72 -33.99
N GLU A 287 -3.18 -4.37 -32.98
CA GLU A 287 -4.50 -3.76 -33.15
C GLU A 287 -4.36 -2.32 -33.66
N GLU A 288 -3.46 -1.55 -33.06
CA GLU A 288 -3.17 -0.18 -33.47
C GLU A 288 -2.69 -0.12 -34.93
N LEU A 289 -1.83 -1.05 -35.34
CA LEU A 289 -1.38 -1.13 -36.73
C LEU A 289 -2.53 -1.42 -37.71
N LYS A 290 -3.45 -2.33 -37.34
CA LYS A 290 -4.64 -2.65 -38.17
C LYS A 290 -5.58 -1.46 -38.25
N GLN A 291 -5.79 -0.74 -37.16
CA GLN A 291 -6.62 0.44 -37.10
C GLN A 291 -6.06 1.54 -38.02
N ARG A 292 -4.76 1.82 -37.93
CA ARG A 292 -4.05 2.77 -38.78
C ARG A 292 -4.16 2.41 -40.27
N GLN A 293 -4.00 1.13 -40.62
CA GLN A 293 -4.17 0.66 -42.01
C GLN A 293 -5.60 0.86 -42.52
N LYS A 294 -6.60 0.62 -41.65
CA LYS A 294 -8.00 0.83 -42.00
C LYS A 294 -8.31 2.31 -42.25
N GLU A 295 -7.82 3.21 -41.37
CA GLU A 295 -7.98 4.65 -41.51
C GLU A 295 -7.30 5.19 -42.77
N GLN A 296 -6.12 4.66 -43.13
CA GLN A 296 -5.42 5.02 -44.34
C GLN A 296 -6.22 4.58 -45.59
N ALA A 297 -6.76 3.38 -45.62
CA ALA A 297 -7.58 2.88 -46.71
C ALA A 297 -8.90 3.66 -46.84
N GLU A 298 -9.50 4.08 -45.74
CA GLU A 298 -10.69 4.94 -45.75
C GLU A 298 -10.38 6.36 -46.25
N ALA A 299 -9.23 6.91 -45.88
CA ALA A 299 -8.78 8.23 -46.36
C ALA A 299 -8.46 8.23 -47.87
N GLU A 300 -7.86 7.15 -48.38
CA GLU A 300 -7.61 6.99 -49.84
C GLU A 300 -8.93 6.87 -50.62
N ASN A 301 -9.94 6.17 -50.08
CA ASN A 301 -11.24 6.04 -50.71
C ASN A 301 -12.05 7.35 -50.71
N THR A 302 -11.86 8.21 -49.71
CA THR A 302 -12.54 9.53 -49.66
C THR A 302 -11.80 10.62 -50.42
N GLY A 303 -10.50 10.48 -50.64
CA GLY A 303 -9.68 11.43 -51.42
C GLY A 303 -9.76 11.29 -52.95
N GLY A 304 -10.34 10.19 -53.45
CA GLY A 304 -10.46 9.90 -54.89
C GLY A 304 -11.65 10.54 -55.61
N GLY A 305 -12.45 11.36 -54.94
CA GLY A 305 -13.72 11.89 -55.47
C GLY A 305 -13.75 13.35 -55.90
N SER A 306 -12.60 14.05 -56.01
CA SER A 306 -12.60 15.46 -56.46
C SER A 306 -11.56 15.72 -57.53
N GLY A 307 -11.92 15.40 -58.75
CA GLY A 307 -11.09 15.72 -59.92
C GLY A 307 -11.78 15.34 -61.24
N ASN A 308 -12.70 16.12 -61.67
CA ASN A 308 -12.87 16.57 -63.07
C ASN A 308 -14.32 16.97 -63.37
N GLU A 309 -14.67 18.22 -63.17
CA GLU A 309 -15.65 18.92 -64.03
C GLU A 309 -14.99 20.19 -64.51
N GLY A 310 -14.31 20.03 -65.64
CA GLY A 310 -13.95 21.15 -66.51
C GLY A 310 -15.19 21.64 -67.23
N GLY A 311 -15.70 22.79 -66.83
CA GLY A 311 -16.68 23.55 -67.53
C GLY A 311 -15.99 24.64 -68.36
N ASP A 312 -15.89 24.44 -69.68
CA ASP A 312 -15.65 25.52 -70.66
C ASP A 312 -16.79 26.51 -70.56
N GLU A 313 -16.55 27.72 -70.13
CA GLU A 313 -17.38 28.89 -70.45
C GLU A 313 -16.53 29.92 -71.14
N GLU A 314 -16.75 30.00 -72.49
CA GLU A 314 -16.39 31.15 -73.34
C GLU A 314 -17.08 32.38 -72.79
N ILE A 315 -16.33 33.46 -72.68
CA ILE A 315 -16.86 34.80 -72.42
C ILE A 315 -16.60 35.66 -73.68
N PHE A 316 -17.67 36.19 -74.17
CA PHE A 316 -17.68 37.38 -74.98
C PHE A 316 -17.37 38.63 -74.14
#